data_386241a460a80470c25bbe47065b74e2
#
_entry.id   386241a460a80470c25bbe47065b74e2
#
_cell.length_a   1.000
_cell.length_b   1.000
_cell.length_c   1.000
_cell.angle_alpha   90.00
_cell.angle_beta   90.00
_cell.angle_gamma   90.00
#
_symmetry.space_group_name_H-M   'P 1'
#
loop_
_entity.id
_entity.type
_entity.pdbx_description
1 polymer ?
#
loop_
_entity_poly.entity_id
_entity_poly.type
_entity_poly.pdbx_seq_one_letter_code
_entity_poly.pdbx_strand_id
1 'polypeptide(L)'
;MKISSVKALLLVASLIIVASFDASLCAQQRPRRGVDKRYTSPEEIQRLQDSMRHVHSNDTTIVYEAPVFVEETAEARPTNRPMQIDSVLALWRASSSKEYYDKYFADFKGYSDAITATGAYDNTDSLYIARMQGIMTPVPLTYNREVRSAIERFCSPNYANTFSYAYYYFPIIEEEFTNAGIPIEIRTLAIVESGLNPLAKSGKSAVGIWQFMPATGKEFGLEINSMVDERCNPRLASRAAAQYLKRMYNIYGDWTLAIAAYNCGPGRVNRALSNSGVSLEDAGQLFWDIYEYLPTETRGYVPLYMGATYAFAYHRAHGVTVPTPPMPIAVDTIMIDRPLHLEQVSSTLDIDIEVLKMLNPEYTLQIIPATTKSYPLTLPVELFTEFDRQRDSIFAKDSLYLKEYVVHANIEKKKHEAPPVTTHTVKKGDTLSAIAKKYGCSVQQLMKWNNLKNANSLRIGQKLKVSSR
;
A
#
# COMPACT_ATOMS: atom_id res chain seq x y z
N MET A 1 -10.20 30.56 44.22
CA MET A 1 -8.79 30.21 44.46
C MET A 1 -8.74 28.80 45.03
N LYS A 2 -8.65 27.77 44.20
CA LYS A 2 -8.34 26.33 44.50
C LYS A 2 -8.73 25.46 43.31
N ILE A 3 -7.99 25.55 42.20
CA ILE A 3 -7.99 24.58 41.13
C ILE A 3 -6.56 24.61 40.54
N SER A 4 -5.59 24.06 41.25
CA SER A 4 -4.23 23.89 40.72
C SER A 4 -3.46 22.65 41.22
N SER A 5 -4.12 21.77 42.00
CA SER A 5 -3.43 20.65 42.63
C SER A 5 -3.69 19.27 41.98
N VAL A 6 -4.66 19.17 41.08
CA VAL A 6 -5.02 17.86 40.46
C VAL A 6 -4.27 17.61 39.15
N LYS A 7 -3.83 18.67 38.44
CA LYS A 7 -3.05 18.49 37.19
C LYS A 7 -1.58 18.14 37.39
N ALA A 8 -1.02 18.47 38.56
CA ALA A 8 0.36 18.14 38.91
C ALA A 8 0.52 16.66 39.34
N LEU A 9 -0.54 16.03 39.86
CA LEU A 9 -0.49 14.64 40.33
C LEU A 9 -0.62 13.61 39.21
N LEU A 10 -1.24 14.00 38.10
CA LEU A 10 -1.38 13.10 36.92
C LEU A 10 -0.13 13.07 36.02
N LEU A 11 0.73 14.09 36.09
CA LEU A 11 1.98 14.14 35.33
C LEU A 11 3.12 13.37 36.02
N VAL A 12 3.07 13.19 37.33
CA VAL A 12 4.06 12.42 38.09
C VAL A 12 3.75 10.93 38.07
N ALA A 13 2.47 10.52 37.92
CA ALA A 13 2.08 9.12 37.81
C ALA A 13 2.44 8.52 36.41
N SER A 14 2.56 9.35 35.37
CA SER A 14 2.95 8.90 34.05
C SER A 14 4.45 8.67 33.88
N LEU A 15 5.28 9.27 34.74
CA LEU A 15 6.75 9.15 34.66
C LEU A 15 7.30 7.96 35.47
N ILE A 16 6.52 7.35 36.35
CA ILE A 16 6.98 6.23 37.21
C ILE A 16 6.64 4.85 36.60
N ILE A 17 5.75 4.79 35.60
CA ILE A 17 5.38 3.53 34.93
C ILE A 17 6.35 3.17 33.79
N VAL A 18 7.20 4.06 33.34
CA VAL A 18 8.20 3.82 32.27
C VAL A 18 9.51 3.24 32.79
N ALA A 19 9.75 3.24 34.10
CA ALA A 19 11.04 2.84 34.68
C ALA A 19 11.09 1.40 35.24
N SER A 20 10.05 0.58 35.08
CA SER A 20 9.99 -0.79 35.62
C SER A 20 9.49 -1.85 34.64
N PHE A 21 9.70 -1.67 33.33
CA PHE A 21 9.64 -2.81 32.42
C PHE A 21 11.01 -3.46 32.36
N ASP A 22 11.13 -4.49 33.16
CA ASP A 22 12.32 -5.30 33.36
C ASP A 22 12.86 -5.84 32.04
N ALA A 23 14.16 -5.68 31.87
CA ALA A 23 15.00 -6.31 30.83
C ALA A 23 15.08 -7.86 30.96
N SER A 24 14.27 -8.50 31.80
CA SER A 24 14.33 -9.92 32.08
C SER A 24 13.51 -10.81 31.13
N LEU A 25 12.72 -10.25 30.20
CA LEU A 25 11.95 -11.06 29.25
C LEU A 25 12.68 -11.40 27.95
N CYS A 26 13.89 -10.85 27.73
CA CYS A 26 14.68 -11.11 26.52
C CYS A 26 15.75 -12.20 26.66
N ALA A 27 15.88 -12.83 27.84
CA ALA A 27 17.03 -13.68 28.17
C ALA A 27 16.80 -15.20 28.15
N GLN A 28 15.68 -15.70 27.64
CA GLN A 28 15.44 -17.17 27.59
C GLN A 28 14.97 -17.63 26.20
N GLN A 29 15.78 -17.45 25.18
CA GLN A 29 15.61 -18.22 23.95
C GLN A 29 16.89 -18.93 23.57
N ARG A 30 16.90 -20.26 23.71
CA ARG A 30 17.99 -21.08 23.17
C ARG A 30 17.92 -21.03 21.64
N PRO A 31 19.05 -20.83 20.93
CA PRO A 31 19.06 -20.84 19.48
C PRO A 31 18.60 -22.21 18.97
N ARG A 32 17.57 -22.25 18.13
CA ARG A 32 17.14 -23.47 17.43
C ARG A 32 18.20 -23.81 16.38
N ARG A 33 18.57 -25.09 16.27
CA ARG A 33 19.43 -25.59 15.20
C ARG A 33 18.73 -25.38 13.87
N GLY A 34 19.31 -24.56 12.97
CA GLY A 34 18.81 -24.36 11.61
C GLY A 34 18.47 -22.92 11.25
N VAL A 35 18.79 -21.92 12.07
CA VAL A 35 18.65 -20.51 11.71
C VAL A 35 19.62 -20.18 10.58
N ASP A 36 19.09 -19.72 9.48
CA ASP A 36 19.86 -19.28 8.33
C ASP A 36 20.79 -18.11 8.74
N LYS A 37 22.08 -18.20 8.35
CA LYS A 37 23.09 -17.16 8.63
C LYS A 37 22.76 -15.78 8.07
N ARG A 38 21.63 -15.64 7.39
CA ARG A 38 21.11 -14.37 6.83
C ARG A 38 20.40 -13.50 7.86
N TYR A 39 20.07 -14.04 9.03
CA TYR A 39 19.35 -13.28 10.07
C TYR A 39 20.31 -12.80 11.13
N THR A 40 20.12 -11.58 11.59
CA THR A 40 20.83 -11.06 12.74
C THR A 40 20.43 -11.86 13.97
N SER A 41 21.34 -12.60 14.57
CA SER A 41 21.06 -13.32 15.81
C SER A 41 20.79 -12.33 16.94
N PRO A 42 19.96 -12.70 17.94
CA PRO A 42 19.79 -11.90 19.15
C PRO A 42 21.13 -11.53 19.82
N GLU A 43 22.14 -12.40 19.70
CA GLU A 43 23.48 -12.17 20.24
C GLU A 43 24.26 -11.13 19.44
N GLU A 44 24.11 -11.08 18.11
CA GLU A 44 24.70 -10.02 17.27
C GLU A 44 24.05 -8.67 17.54
N ILE A 45 22.73 -8.62 17.70
CA ILE A 45 22.00 -7.41 18.09
C ILE A 45 22.48 -6.95 19.47
N GLN A 46 22.63 -7.86 20.41
CA GLN A 46 23.12 -7.55 21.75
C GLN A 46 24.57 -7.03 21.72
N ARG A 47 25.47 -7.62 20.92
CA ARG A 47 26.85 -7.13 20.73
C ARG A 47 26.89 -5.73 20.13
N LEU A 48 26.01 -5.44 19.15
CA LEU A 48 25.89 -4.09 18.58
C LEU A 48 25.38 -3.09 19.60
N GLN A 49 24.39 -3.49 20.43
CA GLN A 49 23.89 -2.65 21.51
C GLN A 49 24.95 -2.41 22.60
N ASP A 50 25.71 -3.42 22.97
CA ASP A 50 26.77 -3.31 23.95
C ASP A 50 27.95 -2.48 23.40
N SER A 51 28.28 -2.63 22.12
CA SER A 51 29.27 -1.75 21.44
C SER A 51 28.84 -0.29 21.45
N MET A 52 27.53 0.00 21.24
CA MET A 52 26.99 1.35 21.35
C MET A 52 27.03 1.90 22.77
N ARG A 53 26.86 1.05 23.82
CA ARG A 53 26.97 1.46 25.22
C ARG A 53 28.42 1.85 25.58
N HIS A 54 29.41 1.17 25.03
CA HIS A 54 30.82 1.49 25.27
C HIS A 54 31.29 2.77 24.59
N VAL A 55 30.68 3.17 23.47
CA VAL A 55 30.92 4.46 22.82
C VAL A 55 30.40 5.64 23.66
N HIS A 56 29.44 5.38 24.55
CA HIS A 56 28.85 6.42 25.40
C HIS A 56 29.63 6.68 26.70
N SER A 57 30.69 5.90 27.01
CA SER A 57 31.46 6.06 28.25
C SER A 57 32.64 7.02 28.17
N ASN A 58 32.99 7.50 26.97
CA ASN A 58 34.03 8.49 26.77
C ASN A 58 33.50 9.73 26.08
N ASP A 59 33.06 10.67 26.95
CA ASP A 59 32.97 12.12 26.76
C ASP A 59 32.28 12.62 25.48
N THR A 60 31.14 13.12 25.66
CA THR A 60 30.34 14.22 25.13
C THR A 60 28.85 13.85 25.18
N THR A 61 28.16 14.57 26.01
CA THR A 61 26.71 14.53 26.17
C THR A 61 26.06 14.78 24.81
N ILE A 62 25.75 13.72 24.07
CA ILE A 62 24.82 13.82 22.95
C ILE A 62 23.43 13.91 23.57
N VAL A 63 22.99 15.14 23.79
CA VAL A 63 21.60 15.44 24.09
C VAL A 63 20.81 14.94 22.90
N TYR A 64 20.01 13.89 23.09
CA TYR A 64 18.95 13.56 22.18
C TYR A 64 17.93 14.71 22.24
N GLU A 65 18.12 15.71 21.42
CA GLU A 65 17.05 16.62 21.12
C GLU A 65 15.95 15.78 20.46
N ALA A 66 14.79 15.71 21.13
CA ALA A 66 13.55 15.37 20.47
C ALA A 66 13.52 16.18 19.15
N PRO A 67 12.95 15.67 18.04
CA PRO A 67 12.91 16.41 16.80
C PRO A 67 12.29 17.78 17.10
N VAL A 68 13.15 18.75 17.29
CA VAL A 68 12.78 20.16 17.36
C VAL A 68 12.23 20.42 15.97
N PHE A 69 10.97 20.76 15.88
CA PHE A 69 10.44 21.45 14.72
C PHE A 69 11.27 22.72 14.60
N VAL A 70 12.33 22.66 13.81
CA VAL A 70 13.07 23.85 13.42
C VAL A 70 12.08 24.65 12.59
N GLU A 71 11.59 25.75 13.14
CA GLU A 71 10.99 26.80 12.33
C GLU A 71 12.06 27.15 11.28
N GLU A 72 11.78 26.75 10.04
CA GLU A 72 12.62 27.11 8.89
C GLU A 72 12.66 28.63 8.83
N THR A 73 13.80 29.20 9.19
CA THR A 73 14.10 30.60 8.86
C THR A 73 13.98 30.78 7.35
N ALA A 74 13.31 31.83 6.93
CA ALA A 74 12.78 32.08 5.58
C ALA A 74 13.82 32.11 4.42
N GLU A 75 15.08 31.76 4.66
CA GLU A 75 16.17 32.00 3.69
C GLU A 75 16.70 30.76 2.93
N ALA A 76 16.15 29.58 3.15
CA ALA A 76 16.60 28.36 2.44
C ALA A 76 15.43 27.48 1.96
N ARG A 77 14.43 28.08 1.31
CA ARG A 77 13.48 27.28 0.54
C ARG A 77 14.14 26.90 -0.78
N PRO A 78 14.42 25.59 -1.02
CA PRO A 78 14.67 25.17 -2.39
C PRO A 78 13.43 25.59 -3.20
N THR A 79 13.64 26.16 -4.37
CA THR A 79 12.58 26.49 -5.31
C THR A 79 11.97 25.19 -5.84
N ASN A 80 11.23 24.49 -5.00
CA ASN A 80 10.39 23.39 -5.42
C ASN A 80 9.24 24.01 -6.21
N ARG A 81 9.35 24.00 -7.54
CA ARG A 81 8.19 24.24 -8.38
C ARG A 81 7.18 23.17 -7.99
N PRO A 82 5.92 23.54 -7.65
CA PRO A 82 4.89 22.55 -7.41
C PRO A 82 4.82 21.64 -8.62
N MET A 83 4.69 20.33 -8.41
CA MET A 83 4.45 19.39 -9.50
C MET A 83 3.16 19.82 -10.20
N GLN A 84 3.21 19.98 -11.54
CA GLN A 84 2.01 20.26 -12.29
C GLN A 84 1.14 18.99 -12.34
N ILE A 85 -0.16 19.14 -12.21
CA ILE A 85 -1.15 18.05 -12.21
C ILE A 85 -0.97 17.14 -13.43
N ASP A 86 -0.75 17.73 -14.62
CA ASP A 86 -0.47 17.01 -15.87
C ASP A 86 0.74 16.08 -15.75
N SER A 87 1.78 16.52 -15.05
CA SER A 87 2.99 15.73 -14.83
C SER A 87 2.71 14.52 -13.93
N VAL A 88 1.86 14.68 -12.91
CA VAL A 88 1.46 13.58 -12.00
C VAL A 88 0.60 12.56 -12.75
N LEU A 89 -0.37 13.04 -13.52
CA LEU A 89 -1.24 12.15 -14.31
C LEU A 89 -0.48 11.44 -15.42
N ALA A 90 0.48 12.11 -16.05
CA ALA A 90 1.37 11.48 -17.00
C ALA A 90 2.23 10.40 -16.34
N LEU A 91 2.76 10.65 -15.14
CA LEU A 91 3.49 9.64 -14.35
C LEU A 91 2.57 8.48 -13.91
N TRP A 92 1.36 8.76 -13.47
CA TRP A 92 0.41 7.71 -13.09
C TRP A 92 -0.01 6.87 -14.30
N ARG A 93 -0.26 7.50 -15.46
CA ARG A 93 -0.56 6.79 -16.71
C ARG A 93 0.63 5.95 -17.19
N ALA A 94 1.84 6.49 -17.12
CA ALA A 94 3.05 5.77 -17.46
C ALA A 94 3.33 4.62 -16.47
N SER A 95 3.14 4.85 -15.18
CA SER A 95 3.30 3.83 -14.14
C SER A 95 2.13 2.85 -14.05
N SER A 96 0.98 3.13 -14.65
CA SER A 96 -0.13 2.18 -14.80
C SER A 96 0.04 1.23 -15.97
N SER A 97 1.12 1.37 -16.77
CA SER A 97 1.41 0.44 -17.86
C SER A 97 1.87 -0.91 -17.30
N LYS A 98 1.45 -1.99 -17.97
CA LYS A 98 1.88 -3.36 -17.63
C LYS A 98 3.42 -3.48 -17.58
N GLU A 99 4.13 -2.77 -18.46
CA GLU A 99 5.59 -2.78 -18.54
C GLU A 99 6.25 -2.15 -17.31
N TYR A 100 5.68 -1.09 -16.77
CA TYR A 100 6.15 -0.48 -15.52
C TYR A 100 6.00 -1.44 -14.35
N TYR A 101 4.85 -2.10 -14.23
CA TYR A 101 4.59 -3.09 -13.17
C TYR A 101 5.42 -4.35 -13.33
N ASP A 102 5.54 -4.89 -14.54
CA ASP A 102 6.41 -6.04 -14.79
C ASP A 102 7.87 -5.70 -14.45
N LYS A 103 8.32 -4.46 -14.68
CA LYS A 103 9.64 -3.95 -14.27
C LYS A 103 9.72 -3.72 -12.75
N TYR A 104 8.74 -3.08 -12.16
CA TYR A 104 8.67 -2.84 -10.73
C TYR A 104 8.73 -4.16 -9.94
N PHE A 105 7.96 -5.18 -10.35
CA PHE A 105 7.99 -6.50 -9.72
C PHE A 105 9.16 -7.39 -10.18
N ALA A 106 9.72 -7.19 -11.36
CA ALA A 106 10.96 -7.87 -11.77
C ALA A 106 12.16 -7.36 -10.94
N ASP A 107 12.18 -6.08 -10.62
CA ASP A 107 13.15 -5.50 -9.69
C ASP A 107 13.02 -6.10 -8.28
N PHE A 108 11.81 -6.45 -7.84
CA PHE A 108 11.57 -7.19 -6.60
C PHE A 108 12.12 -8.63 -6.65
N LYS A 109 12.01 -9.29 -7.77
CA LYS A 109 12.53 -10.64 -7.96
C LYS A 109 14.06 -10.67 -8.00
N GLY A 110 14.68 -9.70 -8.69
CA GLY A 110 16.13 -9.51 -8.69
C GLY A 110 16.70 -9.12 -7.34
N TYR A 111 15.88 -8.51 -6.48
CA TYR A 111 16.22 -8.13 -5.13
C TYR A 111 16.49 -9.32 -4.22
N SER A 112 15.66 -10.35 -4.23
CA SER A 112 15.87 -11.56 -3.44
C SER A 112 17.06 -12.40 -3.94
N ASP A 113 17.39 -12.31 -5.24
CA ASP A 113 18.50 -13.01 -5.86
C ASP A 113 19.86 -12.27 -5.68
N ALA A 114 19.82 -10.95 -5.42
CA ALA A 114 21.02 -10.11 -5.24
C ALA A 114 21.58 -10.11 -3.82
N ILE A 115 20.87 -10.66 -2.83
CA ILE A 115 21.31 -10.65 -1.41
C ILE A 115 22.23 -11.83 -1.13
N THR A 116 23.36 -11.88 -1.82
CA THR A 116 24.43 -12.83 -1.52
C THR A 116 25.57 -12.22 -0.72
N ALA A 117 25.43 -10.98 -0.27
CA ALA A 117 26.50 -10.27 0.44
C ALA A 117 26.74 -10.83 1.85
N THR A 118 27.80 -11.57 2.01
CA THR A 118 28.36 -12.04 3.29
C THR A 118 29.34 -11.00 3.83
N GLY A 119 28.85 -9.95 4.49
CA GLY A 119 29.70 -8.95 5.16
C GLY A 119 29.33 -8.83 6.64
N ALA A 120 30.28 -8.45 7.49
CA ALA A 120 29.98 -8.03 8.86
C ALA A 120 29.10 -6.75 8.83
N TYR A 121 28.29 -6.56 9.88
CA TYR A 121 27.55 -5.32 10.08
C TYR A 121 28.52 -4.15 10.25
N ASP A 122 28.18 -2.99 9.70
CA ASP A 122 28.97 -1.76 9.78
C ASP A 122 28.26 -0.66 10.62
N ASN A 123 28.88 0.52 10.70
CA ASN A 123 28.30 1.64 11.43
C ASN A 123 26.94 2.11 10.86
N THR A 124 26.69 1.88 9.57
CA THR A 124 25.40 2.19 8.92
C THR A 124 24.31 1.26 9.43
N ASP A 125 24.63 -0.03 9.64
CA ASP A 125 23.69 -0.99 10.23
C ASP A 125 23.28 -0.57 11.64
N SER A 126 24.24 -0.15 12.46
CA SER A 126 23.98 0.34 13.82
C SER A 126 23.04 1.54 13.83
N LEU A 127 23.21 2.47 12.88
CA LEU A 127 22.34 3.61 12.72
C LEU A 127 20.92 3.19 12.31
N TYR A 128 20.80 2.27 11.35
CA TYR A 128 19.48 1.78 10.90
C TYR A 128 18.76 1.03 12.01
N ILE A 129 19.45 0.17 12.75
CA ILE A 129 18.88 -0.54 13.91
C ILE A 129 18.35 0.46 14.94
N ALA A 130 19.17 1.44 15.34
CA ALA A 130 18.78 2.45 16.33
C ALA A 130 17.55 3.24 15.89
N ARG A 131 17.49 3.65 14.61
CA ARG A 131 16.35 4.37 14.05
C ARG A 131 15.09 3.50 13.95
N MET A 132 15.22 2.24 13.56
CA MET A 132 14.08 1.30 13.53
C MET A 132 13.51 1.07 14.91
N GLN A 133 14.35 0.96 15.94
CA GLN A 133 13.90 0.85 17.33
C GLN A 133 13.19 2.12 17.82
N GLY A 134 13.48 3.29 17.22
CA GLY A 134 12.80 4.55 17.48
C GLY A 134 11.42 4.67 16.83
N ILE A 135 11.07 3.78 15.90
CA ILE A 135 9.74 3.76 15.29
C ILE A 135 8.76 3.05 16.23
N MET A 136 7.85 3.82 16.83
CA MET A 136 6.81 3.26 17.68
C MET A 136 5.71 2.62 16.81
N THR A 137 5.65 1.29 16.80
CA THR A 137 4.68 0.52 16.02
C THR A 137 4.37 -0.81 16.70
N PRO A 138 3.10 -1.28 16.68
CA PRO A 138 2.76 -2.62 17.15
C PRO A 138 3.18 -3.73 16.17
N VAL A 139 3.63 -3.39 14.96
CA VAL A 139 4.17 -4.35 14.00
C VAL A 139 5.64 -4.55 14.28
N PRO A 140 6.12 -5.76 14.60
CA PRO A 140 7.54 -6.00 14.86
C PRO A 140 8.41 -5.61 13.66
N LEU A 141 9.39 -4.74 13.89
CA LEU A 141 10.37 -4.34 12.88
C LEU A 141 11.71 -5.02 13.19
N THR A 142 12.05 -6.02 12.40
CA THR A 142 13.30 -6.76 12.51
C THR A 142 14.31 -6.20 11.52
N TYR A 143 15.54 -5.97 11.95
CA TYR A 143 16.63 -5.59 11.07
C TYR A 143 17.43 -6.82 10.61
N ASN A 144 17.65 -6.90 9.32
CA ASN A 144 18.56 -7.85 8.67
C ASN A 144 18.98 -7.29 7.30
N ARG A 145 19.68 -8.07 6.48
CA ARG A 145 20.20 -7.62 5.18
C ARG A 145 19.10 -7.35 4.17
N GLU A 146 18.05 -8.15 4.21
CA GLU A 146 16.86 -7.97 3.37
C GLU A 146 16.20 -6.60 3.65
N VAL A 147 16.04 -6.28 4.92
CA VAL A 147 15.49 -5.01 5.38
C VAL A 147 16.43 -3.85 5.09
N ARG A 148 17.76 -4.02 5.29
CA ARG A 148 18.76 -3.02 4.90
C ARG A 148 18.62 -2.62 3.44
N SER A 149 18.61 -3.59 2.55
CA SER A 149 18.46 -3.33 1.12
C SER A 149 17.16 -2.62 0.79
N ALA A 150 16.04 -2.96 1.48
CA ALA A 150 14.77 -2.28 1.32
C ALA A 150 14.85 -0.82 1.79
N ILE A 151 15.52 -0.55 2.91
CA ILE A 151 15.79 0.81 3.40
C ILE A 151 16.56 1.62 2.36
N GLU A 152 17.68 1.09 1.88
CA GLU A 152 18.53 1.75 0.89
C GLU A 152 17.77 2.06 -0.41
N ARG A 153 16.91 1.14 -0.84
CA ARG A 153 16.03 1.34 -1.98
C ARG A 153 15.08 2.52 -1.78
N PHE A 154 14.29 2.50 -0.70
CA PHE A 154 13.27 3.50 -0.46
C PHE A 154 13.84 4.86 -0.02
N CYS A 155 15.03 4.90 0.54
CA CYS A 155 15.76 6.15 0.82
C CYS A 155 16.38 6.80 -0.43
N SER A 156 16.15 6.26 -1.62
CA SER A 156 16.57 6.86 -2.88
C SER A 156 15.71 8.09 -3.22
N PRO A 157 16.30 9.15 -3.83
CA PRO A 157 15.56 10.30 -4.33
C PRO A 157 14.42 9.95 -5.30
N ASN A 158 14.48 8.79 -5.95
CA ASN A 158 13.43 8.32 -6.87
C ASN A 158 12.07 8.13 -6.18
N TYR A 159 12.03 7.98 -4.85
CA TYR A 159 10.79 7.85 -4.08
C TYR A 159 10.24 9.17 -3.54
N ALA A 160 10.87 10.32 -3.83
CA ALA A 160 10.42 11.62 -3.37
C ALA A 160 8.95 11.90 -3.77
N ASN A 161 8.56 11.59 -5.00
CA ASN A 161 7.19 11.75 -5.47
C ASN A 161 6.22 10.78 -4.77
N THR A 162 6.64 9.54 -4.51
CA THR A 162 5.84 8.57 -3.76
C THR A 162 5.57 9.07 -2.33
N PHE A 163 6.55 9.66 -1.68
CA PHE A 163 6.35 10.26 -0.36
C PHE A 163 5.48 11.52 -0.42
N SER A 164 5.51 12.29 -1.51
CA SER A 164 4.56 13.37 -1.74
C SER A 164 3.11 12.86 -1.77
N TYR A 165 2.85 11.76 -2.49
CA TYR A 165 1.53 11.11 -2.49
C TYR A 165 1.18 10.53 -1.11
N ALA A 166 2.17 10.05 -0.35
CA ALA A 166 1.95 9.58 1.02
C ALA A 166 1.39 10.68 1.92
N TYR A 167 1.92 11.90 1.85
CA TYR A 167 1.38 13.04 2.60
C TYR A 167 -0.07 13.38 2.25
N TYR A 168 -0.51 13.05 1.03
CA TYR A 168 -1.89 13.25 0.60
C TYR A 168 -2.81 12.09 0.99
N TYR A 169 -2.40 10.84 0.74
CA TYR A 169 -3.27 9.68 0.92
C TYR A 169 -3.22 9.07 2.32
N PHE A 170 -2.14 9.23 3.07
CA PHE A 170 -2.03 8.64 4.40
C PHE A 170 -3.11 9.10 5.37
N PRO A 171 -3.52 10.38 5.44
CA PRO A 171 -4.64 10.77 6.29
C PRO A 171 -5.93 10.00 6.00
N ILE A 172 -6.22 9.73 4.72
CA ILE A 172 -7.38 8.95 4.30
C ILE A 172 -7.26 7.48 4.73
N ILE A 173 -6.07 6.90 4.54
CA ILE A 173 -5.78 5.50 4.92
C ILE A 173 -5.83 5.34 6.45
N GLU A 174 -5.23 6.27 7.19
CA GLU A 174 -5.18 6.27 8.65
C GLU A 174 -6.57 6.33 9.27
N GLU A 175 -7.48 7.13 8.71
CA GLU A 175 -8.86 7.19 9.14
C GLU A 175 -9.55 5.82 9.00
N GLU A 176 -9.45 5.16 7.84
CA GLU A 176 -10.07 3.86 7.61
C GLU A 176 -9.42 2.75 8.47
N PHE A 177 -8.10 2.83 8.71
CA PHE A 177 -7.37 1.88 9.55
C PHE A 177 -7.74 2.06 11.02
N THR A 178 -7.85 3.30 11.50
CA THR A 178 -8.32 3.62 12.84
C THR A 178 -9.74 3.12 13.06
N ASN A 179 -10.64 3.37 12.11
CA ASN A 179 -12.02 2.88 12.15
C ASN A 179 -12.11 1.34 12.21
N ALA A 180 -11.19 0.65 11.56
CA ALA A 180 -11.09 -0.81 11.60
C ALA A 180 -10.37 -1.33 12.85
N GLY A 181 -9.67 -0.49 13.61
CA GLY A 181 -8.87 -0.87 14.76
C GLY A 181 -7.64 -1.70 14.37
N ILE A 182 -6.93 -1.28 13.32
CA ILE A 182 -5.64 -1.85 12.91
C ILE A 182 -4.54 -0.80 12.97
N PRO A 183 -3.25 -1.19 13.09
CA PRO A 183 -2.14 -0.25 13.18
C PRO A 183 -2.06 0.66 11.96
N ILE A 184 -1.99 1.98 12.19
CA ILE A 184 -1.88 2.96 11.12
C ILE A 184 -0.53 2.86 10.37
N GLU A 185 0.49 2.32 10.98
CA GLU A 185 1.82 2.14 10.40
C GLU A 185 1.80 1.19 9.20
N ILE A 186 0.81 0.31 9.12
CA ILE A 186 0.63 -0.60 7.97
C ILE A 186 0.26 0.19 6.68
N ARG A 187 -0.10 1.48 6.77
CA ARG A 187 -0.35 2.35 5.62
C ARG A 187 0.78 2.36 4.58
N THR A 188 2.04 2.18 5.03
CA THR A 188 3.21 2.14 4.14
C THR A 188 3.21 0.95 3.20
N LEU A 189 2.37 -0.05 3.45
CA LEU A 189 2.16 -1.17 2.54
C LEU A 189 1.60 -0.70 1.18
N ALA A 190 0.80 0.38 1.14
CA ALA A 190 0.32 0.97 -0.11
C ALA A 190 1.47 1.55 -0.98
N ILE A 191 2.59 1.96 -0.36
CA ILE A 191 3.81 2.31 -1.11
C ILE A 191 4.35 1.07 -1.82
N VAL A 192 4.41 -0.07 -1.12
CA VAL A 192 4.92 -1.33 -1.66
C VAL A 192 4.02 -1.85 -2.79
N GLU A 193 2.70 -1.74 -2.65
CA GLU A 193 1.73 -2.24 -3.62
C GLU A 193 1.71 -1.46 -4.93
N SER A 194 1.77 -0.13 -4.86
CA SER A 194 1.50 0.71 -6.05
C SER A 194 2.29 2.01 -6.13
N GLY A 195 3.15 2.30 -5.15
CA GLY A 195 3.69 3.65 -4.99
C GLY A 195 2.60 4.69 -4.74
N LEU A 196 1.46 4.27 -4.15
CA LEU A 196 0.27 5.10 -3.90
C LEU A 196 -0.44 5.60 -5.16
N ASN A 197 -0.30 4.90 -6.28
CA ASN A 197 -0.99 5.22 -7.53
C ASN A 197 -2.41 4.59 -7.54
N PRO A 198 -3.51 5.37 -7.49
CA PRO A 198 -4.86 4.84 -7.50
C PRO A 198 -5.27 4.21 -8.84
N LEU A 199 -4.59 4.56 -9.93
CA LEU A 199 -4.83 4.00 -11.26
C LEU A 199 -3.91 2.83 -11.61
N ALA A 200 -3.06 2.41 -10.67
CA ALA A 200 -2.13 1.32 -10.88
C ALA A 200 -2.82 0.02 -11.28
N LYS A 201 -2.31 -0.62 -12.33
CA LYS A 201 -2.90 -1.86 -12.87
C LYS A 201 -1.81 -2.87 -13.20
N SER A 202 -1.80 -3.98 -12.49
CA SER A 202 -0.85 -5.06 -12.73
C SER A 202 -1.22 -5.92 -13.95
N GLY A 203 -0.24 -6.63 -14.49
CA GLY A 203 -0.47 -7.62 -15.55
C GLY A 203 -1.38 -8.79 -15.14
N LYS A 204 -1.60 -8.97 -13.82
CA LYS A 204 -2.50 -9.97 -13.21
C LYS A 204 -3.89 -9.39 -12.92
N SER A 205 -4.21 -8.17 -13.36
CA SER A 205 -5.49 -7.47 -13.13
C SER A 205 -5.72 -7.00 -11.68
N ALA A 206 -4.69 -6.91 -10.85
CA ALA A 206 -4.76 -6.17 -9.61
C ALA A 206 -4.80 -4.66 -9.91
N VAL A 207 -5.57 -3.89 -9.13
CA VAL A 207 -5.84 -2.46 -9.43
C VAL A 207 -5.84 -1.64 -8.14
N GLY A 208 -5.43 -0.36 -8.29
CA GLY A 208 -5.53 0.68 -7.28
C GLY A 208 -4.36 0.70 -6.30
N ILE A 209 -4.44 1.61 -5.32
CA ILE A 209 -3.35 1.80 -4.33
C ILE A 209 -3.07 0.55 -3.50
N TRP A 210 -4.05 -0.34 -3.35
CA TRP A 210 -3.99 -1.58 -2.59
C TRP A 210 -3.87 -2.84 -3.45
N GLN A 211 -3.77 -2.71 -4.77
CA GLN A 211 -3.62 -3.81 -5.73
C GLN A 211 -4.62 -4.97 -5.54
N PHE A 212 -5.88 -4.64 -5.28
CA PHE A 212 -6.90 -5.67 -5.16
C PHE A 212 -7.13 -6.43 -6.46
N MET A 213 -7.11 -7.76 -6.36
CA MET A 213 -7.67 -8.62 -7.40
C MET A 213 -9.20 -8.44 -7.46
N PRO A 214 -9.84 -8.57 -8.65
CA PRO A 214 -11.28 -8.35 -8.78
C PRO A 214 -12.13 -9.20 -7.82
N ALA A 215 -11.77 -10.47 -7.63
CA ALA A 215 -12.50 -11.36 -6.74
C ALA A 215 -12.40 -10.93 -5.28
N THR A 216 -11.17 -10.60 -4.83
CA THR A 216 -10.93 -10.13 -3.46
C THR A 216 -11.58 -8.78 -3.22
N GLY A 217 -11.49 -7.82 -4.16
CA GLY A 217 -12.16 -6.52 -4.03
C GLY A 217 -13.66 -6.67 -3.83
N LYS A 218 -14.31 -7.52 -4.63
CA LYS A 218 -15.76 -7.81 -4.50
C LYS A 218 -16.10 -8.52 -3.19
N GLU A 219 -15.25 -9.42 -2.71
CA GLU A 219 -15.44 -10.10 -1.41
C GLU A 219 -15.45 -9.09 -0.26
N PHE A 220 -14.66 -8.02 -0.36
CA PHE A 220 -14.60 -6.94 0.63
C PHE A 220 -15.47 -5.73 0.28
N GLY A 221 -16.50 -5.91 -0.56
CA GLY A 221 -17.59 -4.97 -0.80
C GLY A 221 -17.33 -3.91 -1.86
N LEU A 222 -16.22 -3.99 -2.61
CA LEU A 222 -15.94 -3.01 -3.68
C LEU A 222 -16.78 -3.29 -4.91
N GLU A 223 -17.43 -2.25 -5.45
CA GLU A 223 -18.11 -2.29 -6.74
C GLU A 223 -17.07 -2.31 -7.87
N ILE A 224 -17.16 -3.33 -8.72
CA ILE A 224 -16.24 -3.50 -9.85
C ILE A 224 -17.05 -3.92 -11.07
N ASN A 225 -17.21 -2.99 -12.00
CA ASN A 225 -17.91 -3.18 -13.26
C ASN A 225 -17.25 -2.35 -14.38
N SER A 226 -17.91 -2.18 -15.53
CA SER A 226 -17.33 -1.44 -16.66
C SER A 226 -17.36 0.08 -16.52
N MET A 227 -18.17 0.62 -15.58
CA MET A 227 -18.31 2.06 -15.34
C MET A 227 -17.66 2.49 -14.02
N VAL A 228 -17.68 1.61 -13.02
CA VAL A 228 -17.16 1.88 -11.68
C VAL A 228 -16.14 0.81 -11.30
N ASP A 229 -14.97 1.23 -10.83
CA ASP A 229 -13.96 0.36 -10.24
C ASP A 229 -13.49 0.98 -8.92
N GLU A 230 -14.19 0.64 -7.82
CA GLU A 230 -13.92 1.19 -6.50
C GLU A 230 -12.54 0.77 -5.93
N ARG A 231 -11.82 -0.12 -6.59
CA ARG A 231 -10.41 -0.40 -6.26
C ARG A 231 -9.52 0.81 -6.52
N CYS A 232 -9.95 1.71 -7.42
CA CYS A 232 -9.29 2.97 -7.71
C CYS A 232 -9.61 4.05 -6.66
N ASN A 233 -10.74 3.94 -5.93
CA ASN A 233 -11.10 4.92 -4.90
C ASN A 233 -10.24 4.74 -3.66
N PRO A 234 -9.39 5.74 -3.26
CA PRO A 234 -8.46 5.59 -2.16
C PRO A 234 -9.11 5.25 -0.83
N ARG A 235 -10.26 5.86 -0.51
CA ARG A 235 -10.98 5.64 0.75
C ARG A 235 -11.63 4.26 0.81
N LEU A 236 -12.41 3.90 -0.22
CA LEU A 236 -13.13 2.62 -0.27
C LEU A 236 -12.15 1.44 -0.33
N ALA A 237 -11.10 1.56 -1.15
CA ALA A 237 -10.06 0.54 -1.22
C ALA A 237 -9.28 0.40 0.10
N SER A 238 -9.01 1.51 0.83
CA SER A 238 -8.36 1.45 2.15
C SER A 238 -9.23 0.78 3.21
N ARG A 239 -10.55 1.03 3.18
CA ARG A 239 -11.52 0.34 4.04
C ARG A 239 -11.51 -1.17 3.79
N ALA A 240 -11.53 -1.58 2.53
CA ALA A 240 -11.46 -2.99 2.15
C ALA A 240 -10.11 -3.62 2.57
N ALA A 241 -8.99 -2.90 2.40
CA ALA A 241 -7.67 -3.36 2.83
C ALA A 241 -7.58 -3.52 4.35
N ALA A 242 -8.13 -2.56 5.11
CA ALA A 242 -8.21 -2.64 6.56
C ALA A 242 -8.97 -3.88 7.03
N GLN A 243 -10.12 -4.17 6.42
CA GLN A 243 -10.93 -5.37 6.73
C GLN A 243 -10.18 -6.66 6.38
N TYR A 244 -9.47 -6.69 5.25
CA TYR A 244 -8.69 -7.86 4.85
C TYR A 244 -7.53 -8.10 5.80
N LEU A 245 -6.73 -7.07 6.11
CA LEU A 245 -5.62 -7.15 7.07
C LEU A 245 -6.10 -7.56 8.45
N LYS A 246 -7.22 -7.01 8.94
CA LYS A 246 -7.81 -7.41 10.21
C LYS A 246 -8.24 -8.87 10.22
N ARG A 247 -8.84 -9.36 9.12
CA ARG A 247 -9.19 -10.78 8.98
C ARG A 247 -7.93 -11.67 9.05
N MET A 248 -6.84 -11.27 8.39
CA MET A 248 -5.59 -12.04 8.44
C MET A 248 -4.97 -12.01 9.84
N TYR A 249 -4.99 -10.86 10.50
CA TYR A 249 -4.53 -10.77 11.89
C TYR A 249 -5.36 -11.64 12.85
N ASN A 250 -6.67 -11.67 12.67
CA ASN A 250 -7.53 -12.54 13.49
C ASN A 250 -7.23 -14.06 13.30
N ILE A 251 -6.65 -14.43 12.15
CA ILE A 251 -6.24 -15.82 11.88
C ILE A 251 -4.89 -16.12 12.53
N TYR A 252 -3.94 -15.20 12.43
CA TYR A 252 -2.53 -15.49 12.77
C TYR A 252 -2.09 -14.90 14.12
N GLY A 253 -2.78 -13.89 14.65
CA GLY A 253 -2.33 -13.16 15.84
C GLY A 253 -1.03 -12.37 15.65
N ASP A 254 -0.48 -12.36 14.43
CA ASP A 254 0.80 -11.74 14.08
C ASP A 254 0.65 -10.84 12.85
N TRP A 255 1.11 -9.58 12.95
CA TRP A 255 0.98 -8.61 11.86
C TRP A 255 1.90 -8.93 10.68
N THR A 256 3.08 -9.50 10.93
CA THR A 256 4.01 -9.84 9.84
C THR A 256 3.48 -10.99 9.00
N LEU A 257 2.83 -11.97 9.63
CA LEU A 257 2.10 -13.03 8.93
C LEU A 257 0.85 -12.50 8.24
N ALA A 258 0.13 -11.55 8.83
CA ALA A 258 -1.02 -10.91 8.20
C ALA A 258 -0.60 -10.16 6.93
N ILE A 259 0.51 -9.42 6.96
CA ILE A 259 1.09 -8.74 5.80
C ILE A 259 1.56 -9.76 4.75
N ALA A 260 2.23 -10.83 5.14
CA ALA A 260 2.60 -11.91 4.22
C ALA A 260 1.38 -12.55 3.55
N ALA A 261 0.30 -12.79 4.32
CA ALA A 261 -0.94 -13.34 3.82
C ALA A 261 -1.70 -12.37 2.89
N TYR A 262 -1.57 -11.06 3.08
CA TYR A 262 -2.09 -10.06 2.15
C TYR A 262 -1.51 -10.27 0.75
N ASN A 263 -0.20 -10.46 0.66
CA ASN A 263 0.51 -10.68 -0.62
C ASN A 263 0.22 -12.04 -1.26
N CYS A 264 0.39 -13.13 -0.51
CA CYS A 264 0.33 -14.47 -1.12
C CYS A 264 -0.98 -15.24 -0.86
N GLY A 265 -1.84 -14.72 -0.02
CA GLY A 265 -3.05 -15.37 0.45
C GLY A 265 -2.82 -16.33 1.62
N PRO A 266 -3.83 -16.51 2.50
CA PRO A 266 -3.69 -17.30 3.72
C PRO A 266 -3.33 -18.77 3.46
N GLY A 267 -3.77 -19.34 2.35
CA GLY A 267 -3.47 -20.75 2.01
C GLY A 267 -1.97 -21.02 1.79
N ARG A 268 -1.18 -20.02 1.35
CA ARG A 268 0.27 -20.18 1.19
C ARG A 268 0.99 -20.03 2.53
N VAL A 269 0.55 -19.08 3.37
CA VAL A 269 1.08 -18.92 4.74
C VAL A 269 0.81 -20.18 5.56
N ASN A 270 -0.41 -20.73 5.53
CA ASN A 270 -0.75 -21.97 6.24
C ASN A 270 0.10 -23.16 5.78
N ARG A 271 0.39 -23.25 4.48
CA ARG A 271 1.29 -24.29 3.95
C ARG A 271 2.73 -24.09 4.44
N ALA A 272 3.20 -22.84 4.51
CA ALA A 272 4.53 -22.54 5.03
C ALA A 272 4.65 -22.89 6.51
N LEU A 273 3.67 -22.55 7.34
CA LEU A 273 3.58 -22.96 8.74
C LEU A 273 3.59 -24.50 8.89
N SER A 274 2.76 -25.20 8.10
CA SER A 274 2.72 -26.67 8.13
C SER A 274 4.05 -27.32 7.71
N ASN A 275 4.72 -26.76 6.69
CA ASN A 275 5.99 -27.31 6.18
C ASN A 275 7.17 -27.03 7.10
N SER A 276 7.16 -25.91 7.82
CA SER A 276 8.22 -25.53 8.77
C SER A 276 8.06 -26.22 10.13
N GLY A 277 6.85 -26.69 10.47
CA GLY A 277 6.52 -27.20 11.80
C GLY A 277 6.42 -26.10 12.87
N VAL A 278 6.37 -24.83 12.50
CA VAL A 278 6.22 -23.69 13.41
C VAL A 278 4.76 -23.57 13.82
N SER A 279 4.50 -23.44 15.12
CA SER A 279 3.19 -23.16 15.69
C SER A 279 2.97 -21.66 15.87
N LEU A 280 1.74 -21.20 15.73
CA LEU A 280 1.37 -19.82 16.06
C LEU A 280 1.51 -19.50 17.55
N GLU A 281 1.57 -20.52 18.40
CA GLU A 281 1.82 -20.37 19.85
C GLU A 281 3.30 -20.24 20.18
N ASP A 282 4.19 -20.46 19.22
CA ASP A 282 5.63 -20.33 19.42
C ASP A 282 5.98 -18.86 19.67
N ALA A 283 6.69 -18.60 20.74
CA ALA A 283 7.29 -17.29 20.97
C ALA A 283 8.45 -17.10 19.99
N GLY A 284 8.30 -16.18 19.03
CA GLY A 284 9.34 -15.95 18.02
C GLY A 284 8.94 -14.92 16.99
N GLN A 285 9.77 -14.82 15.98
CA GLN A 285 9.53 -13.97 14.81
C GLN A 285 8.92 -14.82 13.69
N LEU A 286 7.64 -15.17 13.85
CA LEU A 286 6.93 -16.17 13.04
C LEU A 286 7.15 -16.04 11.53
N PHE A 287 7.18 -14.82 11.00
CA PHE A 287 7.46 -14.59 9.58
C PHE A 287 8.86 -15.09 9.18
N TRP A 288 9.89 -14.81 9.99
CA TRP A 288 11.26 -15.21 9.71
C TRP A 288 11.47 -16.71 9.94
N ASP A 289 10.75 -17.30 10.88
CA ASP A 289 10.79 -18.74 11.15
C ASP A 289 10.22 -19.57 9.97
N ILE A 290 9.28 -19.02 9.20
CA ILE A 290 8.70 -19.68 8.01
C ILE A 290 9.23 -19.13 6.68
N TYR A 291 10.19 -18.20 6.71
CA TYR A 291 10.67 -17.43 5.55
C TYR A 291 11.02 -18.30 4.34
N GLU A 292 11.81 -19.36 4.55
CA GLU A 292 12.24 -20.25 3.46
C GLU A 292 11.11 -21.07 2.82
N TYR A 293 10.01 -21.23 3.51
CA TYR A 293 8.83 -21.95 3.04
C TYR A 293 7.83 -21.06 2.30
N LEU A 294 8.04 -19.73 2.37
CA LEU A 294 7.19 -18.76 1.67
C LEU A 294 7.56 -18.66 0.17
N PRO A 295 6.61 -18.25 -0.69
CA PRO A 295 6.92 -17.90 -2.07
C PRO A 295 8.01 -16.81 -2.15
N THR A 296 8.89 -16.87 -3.12
CA THR A 296 10.01 -15.91 -3.30
C THR A 296 9.53 -14.45 -3.31
N GLU A 297 8.40 -14.16 -3.98
CA GLU A 297 7.78 -12.83 -4.00
C GLU A 297 7.43 -12.37 -2.59
N THR A 298 6.86 -13.26 -1.75
CA THR A 298 6.41 -12.95 -0.40
C THR A 298 7.58 -12.78 0.58
N ARG A 299 8.69 -13.48 0.37
CA ARG A 299 9.90 -13.31 1.18
C ARG A 299 10.41 -11.86 1.15
N GLY A 300 10.39 -11.21 0.00
CA GLY A 300 10.78 -9.80 -0.14
C GLY A 300 9.72 -8.82 0.36
N TYR A 301 8.48 -9.23 0.47
CA TYR A 301 7.36 -8.30 0.68
C TYR A 301 7.34 -7.67 2.08
N VAL A 302 7.53 -8.47 3.14
CA VAL A 302 7.61 -7.94 4.52
C VAL A 302 8.87 -7.10 4.74
N PRO A 303 10.08 -7.49 4.29
CA PRO A 303 11.24 -6.60 4.29
C PRO A 303 10.99 -5.26 3.60
N LEU A 304 10.29 -5.26 2.46
CA LEU A 304 9.95 -4.02 1.74
C LEU A 304 8.98 -3.14 2.53
N TYR A 305 7.98 -3.73 3.19
CA TYR A 305 7.13 -3.00 4.12
C TYR A 305 7.95 -2.32 5.24
N MET A 306 8.89 -3.06 5.86
CA MET A 306 9.75 -2.52 6.92
C MET A 306 10.65 -1.40 6.38
N GLY A 307 11.24 -1.59 5.19
CA GLY A 307 12.07 -0.58 4.53
C GLY A 307 11.28 0.68 4.15
N ALA A 308 10.06 0.53 3.62
CA ALA A 308 9.18 1.67 3.30
C ALA A 308 8.76 2.43 4.56
N THR A 309 8.48 1.72 5.66
CA THR A 309 8.14 2.31 6.95
C THR A 309 9.30 3.12 7.51
N TYR A 310 10.50 2.56 7.50
CA TYR A 310 11.72 3.27 7.88
C TYR A 310 11.95 4.50 7.01
N ALA A 311 11.91 4.32 5.68
CA ALA A 311 12.23 5.39 4.75
C ALA A 311 11.22 6.54 4.84
N PHE A 312 9.93 6.27 5.01
CA PHE A 312 8.94 7.32 5.23
C PHE A 312 9.21 8.10 6.52
N ALA A 313 9.61 7.42 7.60
CA ALA A 313 9.95 8.08 8.87
C ALA A 313 11.23 8.94 8.79
N TYR A 314 12.22 8.49 8.02
CA TYR A 314 13.56 9.08 8.04
C TYR A 314 14.05 9.62 6.68
N HIS A 315 13.17 9.80 5.67
CA HIS A 315 13.55 10.26 4.32
C HIS A 315 14.40 11.55 4.36
N ARG A 316 14.05 12.50 5.24
CA ARG A 316 14.81 13.76 5.38
C ARG A 316 16.24 13.52 5.85
N ALA A 317 16.44 12.59 6.78
CA ALA A 317 17.76 12.22 7.29
C ALA A 317 18.65 11.53 6.21
N HIS A 318 18.02 11.05 5.13
CA HIS A 318 18.69 10.51 3.94
C HIS A 318 18.77 11.50 2.78
N GLY A 319 18.46 12.78 3.01
CA GLY A 319 18.52 13.83 1.99
C GLY A 319 17.44 13.75 0.92
N VAL A 320 16.37 12.96 1.15
CA VAL A 320 15.24 12.89 0.22
C VAL A 320 14.30 14.06 0.49
N THR A 321 14.32 15.05 -0.41
CA THR A 321 13.42 16.19 -0.38
C THR A 321 12.11 15.84 -1.07
N VAL A 322 11.01 15.97 -0.33
CA VAL A 322 9.66 15.60 -0.81
C VAL A 322 8.95 16.83 -1.35
N PRO A 323 8.49 16.84 -2.61
CA PRO A 323 7.73 17.95 -3.17
C PRO A 323 6.33 18.03 -2.55
N THR A 324 5.71 19.21 -2.58
CA THR A 324 4.32 19.39 -2.17
C THR A 324 3.39 18.61 -3.11
N PRO A 325 2.40 17.86 -2.59
CA PRO A 325 1.42 17.17 -3.41
C PRO A 325 0.65 18.17 -4.29
N PRO A 326 0.44 17.88 -5.57
CA PRO A 326 -0.24 18.80 -6.50
C PRO A 326 -1.77 18.75 -6.37
N MET A 327 -2.31 17.93 -5.46
CA MET A 327 -3.74 17.74 -5.29
C MET A 327 -4.34 18.80 -4.36
N PRO A 328 -5.63 19.17 -4.54
CA PRO A 328 -6.36 20.00 -3.58
C PRO A 328 -6.36 19.36 -2.20
N ILE A 329 -5.99 20.13 -1.17
CA ILE A 329 -5.92 19.62 0.21
C ILE A 329 -7.33 19.50 0.82
N ALA A 330 -8.19 20.49 0.57
CA ALA A 330 -9.55 20.53 1.10
C ALA A 330 -10.53 20.00 0.05
N VAL A 331 -10.95 18.76 0.22
CA VAL A 331 -11.93 18.09 -0.65
C VAL A 331 -13.00 17.43 0.21
N ASP A 332 -14.22 17.36 -0.34
CA ASP A 332 -15.33 16.61 0.24
C ASP A 332 -16.23 16.04 -0.86
N THR A 333 -17.29 15.34 -0.53
CA THR A 333 -18.14 14.61 -1.48
C THR A 333 -19.56 15.15 -1.52
N ILE A 334 -20.10 15.24 -2.73
CA ILE A 334 -21.52 15.49 -3.01
C ILE A 334 -22.15 14.20 -3.54
N MET A 335 -23.30 13.80 -2.99
CA MET A 335 -24.01 12.63 -3.49
C MET A 335 -24.82 12.99 -4.75
N ILE A 336 -24.51 12.32 -5.83
CA ILE A 336 -25.14 12.49 -7.15
C ILE A 336 -26.20 11.41 -7.33
N ASP A 337 -27.42 11.81 -7.65
CA ASP A 337 -28.64 10.99 -7.74
C ASP A 337 -29.15 10.74 -9.16
N ARG A 338 -28.45 11.29 -10.16
CA ARG A 338 -28.73 11.07 -11.59
C ARG A 338 -27.43 11.01 -12.39
N PRO A 339 -27.40 10.36 -13.56
CA PRO A 339 -26.18 10.24 -14.37
C PRO A 339 -25.50 11.59 -14.61
N LEU A 340 -24.20 11.63 -14.49
CA LEU A 340 -23.39 12.84 -14.62
C LEU A 340 -22.05 12.51 -15.25
N HIS A 341 -21.65 13.20 -16.31
CA HIS A 341 -20.31 13.14 -16.85
C HIS A 341 -19.43 14.22 -16.19
N LEU A 342 -18.19 13.90 -15.82
CA LEU A 342 -17.29 14.85 -15.14
C LEU A 342 -17.03 16.13 -15.95
N GLU A 343 -17.08 16.05 -17.31
CA GLU A 343 -16.95 17.21 -18.18
C GLU A 343 -18.10 18.23 -18.02
N GLN A 344 -19.29 17.78 -17.57
CA GLN A 344 -20.40 18.71 -17.30
C GLN A 344 -20.04 19.62 -16.12
N VAL A 345 -19.38 19.05 -15.11
CA VAL A 345 -18.89 19.77 -13.94
C VAL A 345 -17.72 20.67 -14.33
N SER A 346 -16.71 20.10 -15.00
CA SER A 346 -15.53 20.79 -15.46
C SER A 346 -15.86 22.05 -16.26
N SER A 347 -16.68 21.90 -17.33
CA SER A 347 -17.05 22.99 -18.23
C SER A 347 -18.04 24.00 -17.63
N THR A 348 -18.66 23.70 -16.49
CA THR A 348 -19.60 24.63 -15.83
C THR A 348 -18.93 25.39 -14.70
N LEU A 349 -18.10 24.74 -13.94
CA LEU A 349 -17.43 25.30 -12.75
C LEU A 349 -16.00 25.79 -13.04
N ASP A 350 -15.56 25.72 -14.30
CA ASP A 350 -14.22 26.09 -14.74
C ASP A 350 -13.10 25.42 -13.91
N ILE A 351 -13.31 24.14 -13.59
CA ILE A 351 -12.32 23.28 -12.93
C ILE A 351 -11.65 22.36 -13.95
N ASP A 352 -10.34 22.21 -13.85
CA ASP A 352 -9.59 21.30 -14.72
C ASP A 352 -10.14 19.87 -14.62
N ILE A 353 -10.48 19.30 -15.77
CA ILE A 353 -11.01 17.93 -15.87
C ILE A 353 -10.04 16.90 -15.29
N GLU A 354 -8.73 17.14 -15.35
CA GLU A 354 -7.73 16.23 -14.83
C GLU A 354 -7.74 16.22 -13.29
N VAL A 355 -8.06 17.35 -12.64
CA VAL A 355 -8.31 17.41 -11.19
C VAL A 355 -9.52 16.55 -10.83
N LEU A 356 -10.63 16.68 -11.57
CA LEU A 356 -11.82 15.89 -11.31
C LEU A 356 -11.58 14.38 -11.49
N LYS A 357 -10.84 13.99 -12.52
CA LYS A 357 -10.47 12.57 -12.75
C LYS A 357 -9.58 12.04 -11.64
N MET A 358 -8.68 12.86 -11.11
CA MET A 358 -7.79 12.48 -10.02
C MET A 358 -8.53 12.34 -8.70
N LEU A 359 -9.53 13.17 -8.45
CA LEU A 359 -10.37 13.11 -7.26
C LEU A 359 -11.44 12.00 -7.33
N ASN A 360 -11.77 11.51 -8.54
CA ASN A 360 -12.81 10.52 -8.81
C ASN A 360 -12.31 9.38 -9.71
N PRO A 361 -11.22 8.71 -9.33
CA PRO A 361 -10.53 7.74 -10.20
C PRO A 361 -11.32 6.45 -10.43
N GLU A 362 -12.34 6.18 -9.64
CA GLU A 362 -13.22 5.01 -9.76
C GLU A 362 -14.14 5.04 -11.00
N TYR A 363 -14.42 6.23 -11.57
CA TYR A 363 -15.31 6.34 -12.73
C TYR A 363 -14.56 6.14 -14.04
N THR A 364 -14.51 4.90 -14.51
CA THR A 364 -13.68 4.46 -15.65
C THR A 364 -13.99 5.17 -16.96
N LEU A 365 -15.26 5.60 -17.17
CA LEU A 365 -15.72 6.33 -18.33
C LEU A 365 -15.95 7.81 -18.04
N GLN A 366 -15.47 8.32 -16.89
CA GLN A 366 -15.74 9.68 -16.42
C GLN A 366 -17.24 9.95 -16.19
N ILE A 367 -18.05 8.91 -16.05
CA ILE A 367 -19.48 8.97 -15.84
C ILE A 367 -19.82 8.43 -14.46
N ILE A 368 -20.50 9.23 -13.66
CA ILE A 368 -21.16 8.83 -12.42
C ILE A 368 -22.48 8.16 -12.81
N PRO A 369 -22.62 6.83 -12.68
CA PRO A 369 -23.76 6.10 -13.23
C PRO A 369 -24.95 6.03 -12.25
N ALA A 370 -25.35 7.17 -11.69
CA ALA A 370 -26.38 7.28 -10.67
C ALA A 370 -27.77 7.10 -11.29
N THR A 371 -28.20 5.85 -11.45
CA THR A 371 -29.52 5.48 -11.99
C THR A 371 -30.42 4.88 -10.94
N THR A 372 -29.92 3.91 -10.17
CA THR A 372 -30.67 3.17 -9.14
C THR A 372 -30.23 3.49 -7.73
N LYS A 373 -29.03 4.03 -7.58
CA LYS A 373 -28.47 4.53 -6.31
C LYS A 373 -27.65 5.79 -6.56
N SER A 374 -27.47 6.58 -5.52
CA SER A 374 -26.56 7.74 -5.57
C SER A 374 -25.12 7.30 -5.47
N TYR A 375 -24.23 8.09 -6.08
CA TYR A 375 -22.78 7.91 -6.06
C TYR A 375 -22.07 9.19 -5.63
N PRO A 376 -20.90 9.11 -4.97
CA PRO A 376 -20.16 10.28 -4.56
C PRO A 376 -19.50 10.99 -5.76
N LEU A 377 -19.46 12.31 -5.73
CA LEU A 377 -18.59 13.15 -6.54
C LEU A 377 -17.69 13.92 -5.59
N THR A 378 -16.40 13.69 -5.66
CA THR A 378 -15.40 14.41 -4.87
C THR A 378 -14.99 15.68 -5.58
N LEU A 379 -15.07 16.81 -4.88
CA LEU A 379 -14.74 18.14 -5.37
C LEU A 379 -13.92 18.90 -4.32
N PRO A 380 -13.14 19.94 -4.73
CA PRO A 380 -12.65 20.95 -3.81
C PRO A 380 -13.80 21.64 -3.07
N VAL A 381 -13.66 21.81 -1.76
CA VAL A 381 -14.78 22.34 -0.91
C VAL A 381 -15.21 23.75 -1.30
N GLU A 382 -14.31 24.55 -1.87
CA GLU A 382 -14.60 25.89 -2.37
C GLU A 382 -15.60 25.89 -3.52
N LEU A 383 -15.78 24.80 -4.23
CA LEU A 383 -16.71 24.68 -5.36
C LEU A 383 -18.11 24.19 -4.95
N PHE A 384 -18.33 23.82 -3.69
CA PHE A 384 -19.61 23.23 -3.26
C PHE A 384 -20.80 24.20 -3.44
N THR A 385 -20.65 25.42 -2.96
CA THR A 385 -21.69 26.44 -3.13
C THR A 385 -21.98 26.74 -4.60
N GLU A 386 -20.93 26.76 -5.42
CA GLU A 386 -21.06 27.02 -6.84
C GLU A 386 -21.70 25.84 -7.57
N PHE A 387 -21.37 24.59 -7.18
CA PHE A 387 -22.01 23.39 -7.70
C PHE A 387 -23.52 23.41 -7.44
N ASP A 388 -23.96 23.73 -6.21
CA ASP A 388 -25.38 23.81 -5.87
C ASP A 388 -26.08 24.94 -6.64
N ARG A 389 -25.43 26.10 -6.76
CA ARG A 389 -25.97 27.25 -7.50
C ARG A 389 -26.14 26.95 -9.00
N GLN A 390 -25.22 26.20 -9.59
CA GLN A 390 -25.21 25.89 -11.02
C GLN A 390 -25.71 24.46 -11.32
N ARG A 391 -26.30 23.77 -10.37
CA ARG A 391 -26.73 22.37 -10.50
C ARG A 391 -27.56 22.12 -11.75
N ASP A 392 -28.57 22.96 -12.02
CA ASP A 392 -29.42 22.82 -13.20
C ASP A 392 -28.65 23.04 -14.50
N SER A 393 -27.71 24.00 -14.53
CA SER A 393 -26.87 24.26 -15.68
C SER A 393 -25.91 23.10 -15.96
N ILE A 394 -25.37 22.47 -14.92
CA ILE A 394 -24.52 21.27 -15.04
C ILE A 394 -25.30 20.15 -15.72
N PHE A 395 -26.48 19.83 -15.22
CA PHE A 395 -27.28 18.73 -15.74
C PHE A 395 -27.98 19.04 -17.07
N ALA A 396 -28.20 20.31 -17.43
CA ALA A 396 -28.73 20.68 -18.74
C ALA A 396 -27.79 20.26 -19.90
N LYS A 397 -26.53 19.92 -19.62
CA LYS A 397 -25.53 19.45 -20.60
C LYS A 397 -25.58 17.93 -20.89
N ASP A 398 -26.54 17.19 -20.35
CA ASP A 398 -26.67 15.74 -20.51
C ASP A 398 -26.68 15.32 -21.99
N SER A 399 -27.41 16.03 -22.86
CA SER A 399 -27.47 15.74 -24.29
C SER A 399 -26.14 15.90 -25.02
N LEU A 400 -25.22 16.67 -24.47
CA LEU A 400 -23.90 16.89 -25.02
C LEU A 400 -22.90 15.78 -24.61
N TYR A 401 -22.85 15.45 -23.33
CA TYR A 401 -21.83 14.58 -22.75
C TYR A 401 -22.28 13.14 -22.50
N LEU A 402 -23.59 12.93 -22.32
CA LEU A 402 -24.19 11.60 -22.07
C LEU A 402 -24.96 11.04 -23.27
N LYS A 403 -24.74 11.57 -24.48
CA LYS A 403 -25.53 11.22 -25.69
C LYS A 403 -25.70 9.71 -25.89
N GLU A 404 -24.68 8.92 -25.62
CA GLU A 404 -24.70 7.46 -25.75
C GLU A 404 -25.36 6.76 -24.53
N TYR A 405 -25.50 7.47 -23.41
CA TYR A 405 -25.90 6.93 -22.10
C TYR A 405 -27.17 7.55 -21.55
N VAL A 406 -27.82 8.49 -22.27
CA VAL A 406 -29.02 9.20 -21.82
C VAL A 406 -30.19 8.24 -21.51
N VAL A 407 -30.20 7.06 -22.16
CA VAL A 407 -31.17 6.01 -21.85
C VAL A 407 -30.70 5.24 -20.64
N HIS A 408 -31.47 5.26 -19.55
CA HIS A 408 -31.21 4.52 -18.31
C HIS A 408 -30.79 3.06 -18.57
N ALA A 409 -31.44 2.38 -19.49
CA ALA A 409 -31.15 1.01 -19.90
C ALA A 409 -29.70 0.85 -20.47
N ASN A 410 -29.16 1.87 -21.15
CA ASN A 410 -27.79 1.80 -21.68
C ASN A 410 -26.73 1.89 -20.56
N ILE A 411 -27.00 2.73 -19.56
CA ILE A 411 -26.12 2.84 -18.38
C ILE A 411 -26.16 1.53 -17.60
N GLU A 412 -27.35 0.99 -17.32
CA GLU A 412 -27.49 -0.28 -16.61
C GLU A 412 -26.84 -1.44 -17.38
N LYS A 413 -27.01 -1.48 -18.71
CA LYS A 413 -26.32 -2.46 -19.55
C LYS A 413 -24.81 -2.36 -19.39
N LYS A 414 -24.24 -1.15 -19.41
CA LYS A 414 -22.81 -0.91 -19.19
C LYS A 414 -22.35 -1.28 -17.79
N LYS A 415 -23.14 -1.00 -16.76
CA LYS A 415 -22.82 -1.44 -15.39
C LYS A 415 -22.77 -2.95 -15.25
N HIS A 416 -23.62 -3.67 -15.97
CA HIS A 416 -23.65 -5.15 -15.98
C HIS A 416 -22.61 -5.77 -16.92
N GLU A 417 -22.03 -5.01 -17.83
CA GLU A 417 -20.88 -5.49 -18.60
C GLU A 417 -19.74 -5.81 -17.64
N ALA A 418 -19.20 -7.01 -17.75
CA ALA A 418 -18.02 -7.38 -16.97
C ALA A 418 -16.83 -6.50 -17.40
N PRO A 419 -15.93 -6.13 -16.48
CA PRO A 419 -14.68 -5.46 -16.84
C PRO A 419 -13.99 -6.24 -17.95
N PRO A 420 -13.21 -5.58 -18.83
CA PRO A 420 -12.59 -6.22 -19.98
C PRO A 420 -11.78 -7.45 -19.53
N VAL A 421 -12.11 -8.57 -20.14
CA VAL A 421 -11.50 -9.85 -19.81
C VAL A 421 -10.04 -9.81 -20.19
N THR A 422 -9.14 -9.95 -19.22
CA THR A 422 -7.72 -10.11 -19.53
C THR A 422 -7.51 -11.40 -20.29
N THR A 423 -6.88 -11.31 -21.47
CA THR A 423 -6.57 -12.47 -22.31
C THR A 423 -5.07 -12.72 -22.38
N HIS A 424 -4.69 -13.98 -22.41
CA HIS A 424 -3.34 -14.44 -22.67
C HIS A 424 -3.28 -15.14 -24.02
N THR A 425 -2.35 -14.74 -24.89
CA THR A 425 -2.07 -15.46 -26.13
C THR A 425 -1.02 -16.51 -25.86
N VAL A 426 -1.38 -17.77 -26.08
CA VAL A 426 -0.51 -18.94 -25.85
C VAL A 426 0.74 -18.86 -26.72
N LYS A 427 1.92 -18.95 -26.13
CA LYS A 427 3.22 -18.95 -26.78
C LYS A 427 3.83 -20.37 -26.74
N LYS A 428 4.86 -20.62 -27.57
CA LYS A 428 5.63 -21.87 -27.54
C LYS A 428 6.22 -22.10 -26.15
N GLY A 429 5.94 -23.24 -25.54
CA GLY A 429 6.39 -23.59 -24.19
C GLY A 429 5.39 -23.24 -23.06
N ASP A 430 4.28 -22.57 -23.37
CA ASP A 430 3.24 -22.33 -22.37
C ASP A 430 2.51 -23.62 -22.00
N THR A 431 2.22 -23.75 -20.70
CA THR A 431 1.32 -24.78 -20.15
C THR A 431 0.18 -24.12 -19.38
N LEU A 432 -0.98 -24.78 -19.28
CA LEU A 432 -2.07 -24.25 -18.46
C LEU A 432 -1.65 -23.99 -17.02
N SER A 433 -0.79 -24.81 -16.45
CA SER A 433 -0.28 -24.62 -15.08
C SER A 433 0.60 -23.38 -14.97
N ALA A 434 1.49 -23.14 -15.96
CA ALA A 434 2.33 -21.94 -15.98
C ALA A 434 1.49 -20.67 -16.18
N ILE A 435 0.50 -20.70 -17.10
CA ILE A 435 -0.42 -19.58 -17.34
C ILE A 435 -1.29 -19.32 -16.10
N ALA A 436 -1.85 -20.36 -15.49
CA ALA A 436 -2.65 -20.24 -14.27
C ALA A 436 -1.83 -19.62 -13.13
N LYS A 437 -0.59 -20.09 -12.92
CA LYS A 437 0.34 -19.52 -11.96
C LYS A 437 0.66 -18.05 -12.24
N LYS A 438 0.92 -17.72 -13.51
CA LYS A 438 1.22 -16.35 -13.96
C LYS A 438 0.10 -15.36 -13.63
N TYR A 439 -1.16 -15.79 -13.79
CA TYR A 439 -2.34 -14.94 -13.61
C TYR A 439 -3.06 -15.16 -12.28
N GLY A 440 -2.49 -15.93 -11.36
CA GLY A 440 -3.02 -16.09 -9.99
C GLY A 440 -4.35 -16.84 -9.92
N CYS A 441 -4.63 -17.72 -10.90
CA CYS A 441 -5.82 -18.56 -10.92
C CYS A 441 -5.46 -20.05 -10.88
N SER A 442 -6.44 -20.92 -10.57
CA SER A 442 -6.24 -22.36 -10.67
C SER A 442 -6.36 -22.86 -12.12
N VAL A 443 -5.72 -23.98 -12.42
CA VAL A 443 -5.86 -24.64 -13.73
C VAL A 443 -7.33 -24.97 -14.04
N GLN A 444 -8.09 -25.39 -13.03
CA GLN A 444 -9.51 -25.70 -13.18
C GLN A 444 -10.34 -24.45 -13.53
N GLN A 445 -10.05 -23.30 -12.89
CA GLN A 445 -10.69 -22.02 -13.24
C GLN A 445 -10.35 -21.61 -14.66
N LEU A 446 -9.07 -21.71 -15.05
CA LEU A 446 -8.63 -21.37 -16.40
C LEU A 446 -9.29 -22.25 -17.46
N MET A 447 -9.42 -23.56 -17.20
CA MET A 447 -10.14 -24.49 -18.06
C MET A 447 -11.63 -24.14 -18.16
N LYS A 448 -12.29 -23.85 -17.03
CA LYS A 448 -13.70 -23.46 -16.98
C LYS A 448 -13.97 -22.18 -17.78
N TRP A 449 -13.14 -21.15 -17.63
CA TRP A 449 -13.31 -19.87 -18.34
C TRP A 449 -13.14 -19.99 -19.85
N ASN A 450 -12.40 -21.01 -20.30
CA ASN A 450 -12.07 -21.23 -21.71
C ASN A 450 -12.73 -22.48 -22.34
N ASN A 451 -13.65 -23.12 -21.62
CA ASN A 451 -14.34 -24.35 -22.03
C ASN A 451 -13.36 -25.45 -22.50
N LEU A 452 -12.20 -25.55 -21.81
CA LEU A 452 -11.20 -26.57 -22.16
C LEU A 452 -11.54 -27.89 -21.48
N LYS A 453 -11.65 -28.95 -22.27
CA LYS A 453 -11.92 -30.30 -21.77
C LYS A 453 -10.66 -31.02 -21.26
N ASN A 454 -9.48 -30.62 -21.72
CA ASN A 454 -8.20 -31.25 -21.39
C ASN A 454 -7.13 -30.18 -21.15
N ALA A 455 -6.35 -30.32 -20.07
CA ALA A 455 -5.27 -29.39 -19.70
C ALA A 455 -4.13 -29.35 -20.74
N ASN A 456 -4.00 -30.37 -21.57
CA ASN A 456 -2.94 -30.47 -22.58
C ASN A 456 -3.36 -29.99 -23.99
N SER A 457 -4.56 -29.43 -24.16
CA SER A 457 -5.11 -29.04 -25.47
C SER A 457 -4.83 -27.59 -25.86
N LEU A 458 -3.68 -27.04 -25.44
CA LEU A 458 -3.27 -25.69 -25.82
C LEU A 458 -2.72 -25.63 -27.24
N ARG A 459 -3.12 -24.60 -28.00
CA ARG A 459 -2.55 -24.30 -29.33
C ARG A 459 -1.79 -22.98 -29.29
N ILE A 460 -0.62 -22.94 -29.89
CA ILE A 460 0.14 -21.67 -30.01
C ILE A 460 -0.73 -20.66 -30.77
N GLY A 461 -0.78 -19.42 -30.28
CA GLY A 461 -1.65 -18.36 -30.81
C GLY A 461 -3.07 -18.37 -30.24
N GLN A 462 -3.48 -19.40 -29.50
CA GLN A 462 -4.79 -19.43 -28.84
C GLN A 462 -4.92 -18.32 -27.79
N LYS A 463 -6.01 -17.55 -27.84
CA LYS A 463 -6.33 -16.56 -26.79
C LYS A 463 -7.12 -17.22 -25.68
N LEU A 464 -6.56 -17.19 -24.46
CA LEU A 464 -7.20 -17.69 -23.26
C LEU A 464 -7.68 -16.54 -22.38
N LYS A 465 -8.90 -16.62 -21.89
CA LYS A 465 -9.39 -15.77 -20.81
C LYS A 465 -8.67 -16.15 -19.52
N VAL A 466 -7.99 -15.20 -18.88
CA VAL A 466 -7.14 -15.45 -17.71
C VAL A 466 -7.63 -14.73 -16.46
N SER A 467 -8.77 -14.03 -16.55
CA SER A 467 -9.50 -13.51 -15.40
C SER A 467 -10.95 -14.00 -15.43
N SER A 468 -11.58 -14.17 -14.26
CA SER A 468 -13.02 -14.40 -14.16
C SER A 468 -13.78 -13.17 -14.66
N ARG A 469 -14.93 -13.43 -15.26
CA ARG A 469 -15.94 -12.39 -15.44
C ARG A 469 -16.37 -11.86 -14.07
#